data_f3eb3ab7eb869ecf4587532e600dd740
#
_entry.id   f3eb3ab7eb869ecf4587532e600dd740
#
_cell.length_a   1.000
_cell.length_b   1.000
_cell.length_c   1.000
_cell.angle_alpha   90.00
_cell.angle_beta   90.00
_cell.angle_gamma   90.00
#
_symmetry.space_group_name_H-M   'P 1'
#
loop_
_entity.id
_entity.type
_entity.pdbx_description
1 polymer ?
#
loop_
_entity_poly.entity_id
_entity_poly.type
_entity_poly.pdbx_seq_one_letter_code
_entity_poly.pdbx_strand_id
1 'polypeptide(L)'
;MSKHSKRRKKVRLNSNVWLWVCLALGAVCLGILGLQKIWGTNSAVSGEGWRPQVGAPPYRVAIDAGHGGDDPGAQGVVQESQMTAATAAALTALLEKDPHYIPLNTRESYTTTAKPAERAEYTNQQSPQLLLSIHGNSAPAGVEASGFECYPAVPGRTWHRESLYFARLLAEQMQGAGAVLRGQGGVRYIYYQGQTKHMVEASCTDVRSELSFTILEAADCPAVLAEQCFVTSAEDVARFGDESGCRRAARIYYETICEYFGAQPMPE
;
A
#
# COMPACT_ATOMS: atom_id res chain seq x y z
N MET A 1 -69.31 -38.62 22.61
CA MET A 1 -68.08 -38.41 21.81
C MET A 1 -68.20 -37.09 21.10
N SER A 2 -67.59 -36.03 21.60
CA SER A 2 -67.68 -34.68 21.04
C SER A 2 -66.36 -34.33 20.35
N LYS A 3 -66.41 -34.05 19.01
CA LYS A 3 -65.26 -33.64 18.20
C LYS A 3 -65.13 -32.10 18.30
N HIS A 4 -64.13 -31.61 19.00
CA HIS A 4 -63.74 -30.22 18.95
C HIS A 4 -62.92 -29.91 17.67
N SER A 5 -63.50 -29.15 16.76
CA SER A 5 -62.86 -28.56 15.60
C SER A 5 -62.11 -27.28 16.02
N LYS A 6 -60.78 -27.26 15.94
CA LYS A 6 -59.95 -26.07 16.16
C LYS A 6 -59.97 -25.21 14.88
N ARG A 7 -60.73 -24.11 14.89
CA ARG A 7 -60.64 -23.05 13.89
C ARG A 7 -59.30 -22.32 13.92
N ARG A 8 -58.46 -22.48 12.89
CA ARG A 8 -57.28 -21.65 12.71
C ARG A 8 -57.68 -20.23 12.32
N LYS A 9 -57.38 -19.22 13.16
CA LYS A 9 -57.52 -17.80 12.85
C LYS A 9 -56.45 -17.43 11.81
N LYS A 10 -56.86 -17.05 10.58
CA LYS A 10 -55.99 -16.39 9.61
C LYS A 10 -55.69 -14.98 10.11
N VAL A 11 -54.42 -14.71 10.44
CA VAL A 11 -53.97 -13.37 10.73
C VAL A 11 -53.88 -12.63 9.39
N ARG A 12 -54.76 -11.66 9.16
CA ARG A 12 -54.64 -10.70 8.04
C ARG A 12 -53.60 -9.68 8.45
N LEU A 13 -52.40 -9.71 7.86
CA LEU A 13 -51.46 -8.62 8.00
C LEU A 13 -52.02 -7.38 7.30
N ASN A 14 -52.03 -6.26 8.04
CA ASN A 14 -52.57 -4.97 7.60
C ASN A 14 -51.66 -4.47 6.42
N SER A 15 -52.26 -4.04 5.31
CA SER A 15 -51.57 -3.53 4.11
C SER A 15 -50.57 -2.41 4.43
N ASN A 16 -50.82 -1.67 5.49
CA ASN A 16 -49.91 -0.58 5.98
C ASN A 16 -48.57 -1.09 6.51
N VAL A 17 -48.51 -2.34 7.02
CA VAL A 17 -47.24 -2.94 7.49
C VAL A 17 -46.30 -3.19 6.32
N TRP A 18 -46.80 -3.67 5.19
CA TRP A 18 -46.02 -3.88 3.97
C TRP A 18 -45.50 -2.56 3.39
N LEU A 19 -46.28 -1.48 3.46
CA LEU A 19 -45.84 -0.16 3.02
C LEU A 19 -44.67 0.35 3.86
N TRP A 20 -44.70 0.18 5.19
CA TRP A 20 -43.59 0.57 6.08
C TRP A 20 -42.35 -0.28 5.88
N VAL A 21 -42.48 -1.58 5.62
CA VAL A 21 -41.36 -2.48 5.32
C VAL A 21 -40.70 -2.07 3.98
N CYS A 22 -41.48 -1.76 2.95
CA CYS A 22 -40.92 -1.29 1.67
C CYS A 22 -40.24 0.07 1.78
N LEU A 23 -40.78 1.01 2.59
CA LEU A 23 -40.13 2.30 2.84
C LEU A 23 -38.83 2.16 3.65
N ALA A 24 -38.80 1.26 4.62
CA ALA A 24 -37.58 0.97 5.40
C ALA A 24 -36.49 0.32 4.53
N LEU A 25 -36.86 -0.65 3.68
CA LEU A 25 -35.93 -1.27 2.73
C LEU A 25 -35.43 -0.28 1.66
N GLY A 26 -36.30 0.61 1.18
CA GLY A 26 -35.94 1.68 0.25
C GLY A 26 -34.95 2.67 0.88
N ALA A 27 -35.13 3.04 2.16
CA ALA A 27 -34.21 3.91 2.91
C ALA A 27 -32.84 3.25 3.14
N VAL A 28 -32.80 1.93 3.43
CA VAL A 28 -31.56 1.15 3.53
C VAL A 28 -30.82 1.06 2.20
N CYS A 29 -31.54 0.80 1.09
CA CYS A 29 -30.96 0.79 -0.24
C CYS A 29 -30.41 2.16 -0.66
N LEU A 30 -31.12 3.26 -0.35
CA LEU A 30 -30.65 4.62 -0.60
C LEU A 30 -29.46 4.98 0.30
N GLY A 31 -29.43 4.49 1.53
CA GLY A 31 -28.28 4.63 2.44
C GLY A 31 -27.05 3.89 1.91
N ILE A 32 -27.19 2.66 1.40
CA ILE A 32 -26.11 1.88 0.80
C ILE A 32 -25.60 2.52 -0.49
N LEU A 33 -26.50 3.01 -1.35
CA LEU A 33 -26.13 3.74 -2.57
C LEU A 33 -25.49 5.10 -2.26
N GLY A 34 -25.91 5.76 -1.19
CA GLY A 34 -25.28 6.99 -0.67
C GLY A 34 -23.88 6.75 -0.13
N LEU A 35 -23.68 5.66 0.61
CA LEU A 35 -22.35 5.24 1.09
C LEU A 35 -21.42 4.83 -0.06
N GLN A 36 -21.92 4.13 -1.07
CA GLN A 36 -21.13 3.83 -2.28
C GLN A 36 -20.73 5.09 -3.05
N LYS A 37 -21.57 6.14 -3.07
CA LYS A 37 -21.20 7.45 -3.65
C LYS A 37 -20.18 8.22 -2.82
N ILE A 38 -20.20 8.10 -1.50
CA ILE A 38 -19.21 8.75 -0.62
C ILE A 38 -17.85 8.05 -0.70
N TRP A 39 -17.82 6.73 -0.95
CA TRP A 39 -16.58 5.97 -1.20
C TRP A 39 -16.07 6.07 -2.64
N GLY A 40 -16.92 6.52 -3.58
CA GLY A 40 -16.62 6.61 -5.02
C GLY A 40 -16.01 7.93 -5.49
N THR A 41 -15.74 8.93 -4.63
CA THR A 41 -15.32 10.28 -5.07
C THR A 41 -13.83 10.57 -4.98
N ASN A 42 -12.95 9.55 -4.88
CA ASN A 42 -11.50 9.76 -5.05
C ASN A 42 -10.98 9.36 -6.44
N SER A 43 -11.85 9.23 -7.45
CA SER A 43 -11.49 8.82 -8.84
C SER A 43 -11.01 9.97 -9.73
N ALA A 44 -10.53 11.08 -9.18
CA ALA A 44 -10.20 12.26 -10.00
C ALA A 44 -8.79 12.24 -10.64
N VAL A 45 -7.95 11.23 -10.35
CA VAL A 45 -6.59 11.13 -10.95
C VAL A 45 -6.39 9.87 -11.80
N SER A 46 -7.20 8.84 -11.64
CA SER A 46 -7.34 7.75 -12.60
C SER A 46 -8.74 7.83 -13.19
N GLY A 47 -8.89 8.22 -14.45
CA GLY A 47 -10.14 7.96 -15.17
C GLY A 47 -10.46 6.47 -14.98
N GLU A 48 -11.73 6.12 -14.71
CA GLU A 48 -12.14 4.72 -14.58
C GLU A 48 -11.51 3.89 -15.72
N GLY A 49 -10.68 2.89 -15.37
CA GLY A 49 -10.04 2.00 -16.32
C GLY A 49 -8.62 2.38 -16.78
N TRP A 50 -8.00 3.47 -16.30
CA TRP A 50 -6.61 3.74 -16.65
C TRP A 50 -5.65 2.77 -15.94
N ARG A 51 -4.72 2.19 -16.70
CA ARG A 51 -3.60 1.38 -16.20
C ARG A 51 -2.29 1.82 -16.86
N PRO A 52 -1.14 1.67 -16.17
CA PRO A 52 0.16 1.94 -16.78
C PRO A 52 0.40 1.06 -18.01
N GLN A 53 1.14 1.59 -18.97
CA GLN A 53 1.60 0.83 -20.13
C GLN A 53 2.95 0.17 -19.76
N VAL A 54 2.94 -1.12 -19.41
CA VAL A 54 4.08 -1.80 -18.79
C VAL A 54 4.90 -2.69 -19.75
N GLY A 55 4.45 -2.85 -21.00
CA GLY A 55 5.11 -3.72 -21.98
C GLY A 55 4.83 -5.21 -21.73
N ALA A 56 5.79 -6.06 -22.10
CA ALA A 56 5.71 -7.52 -21.96
C ALA A 56 6.72 -8.04 -20.92
N PRO A 57 6.42 -9.15 -20.22
CA PRO A 57 7.39 -9.76 -19.30
C PRO A 57 8.63 -10.31 -20.05
N PRO A 58 9.76 -10.55 -19.34
CA PRO A 58 9.90 -10.40 -17.90
C PRO A 58 10.07 -8.93 -17.47
N TYR A 59 9.35 -8.55 -16.39
CA TYR A 59 9.38 -7.20 -15.82
C TYR A 59 10.53 -7.05 -14.82
N ARG A 60 11.27 -5.96 -14.91
CA ARG A 60 12.42 -5.65 -14.05
C ARG A 60 11.95 -4.83 -12.86
N VAL A 61 11.94 -5.43 -11.68
CA VAL A 61 11.44 -4.82 -10.44
C VAL A 61 12.58 -4.55 -9.48
N ALA A 62 12.84 -3.28 -9.20
CA ALA A 62 13.83 -2.86 -8.21
C ALA A 62 13.26 -2.95 -6.80
N ILE A 63 14.00 -3.63 -5.91
CA ILE A 63 13.67 -3.80 -4.51
C ILE A 63 14.74 -3.10 -3.69
N ASP A 64 14.33 -2.03 -3.01
CA ASP A 64 15.20 -1.24 -2.15
C ASP A 64 14.88 -1.53 -0.68
N ALA A 65 15.79 -2.18 0.02
CA ALA A 65 15.73 -2.24 1.47
C ALA A 65 16.27 -0.93 2.04
N GLY A 66 15.45 -0.16 2.73
CA GLY A 66 15.88 1.08 3.39
C GLY A 66 17.00 0.81 4.40
N HIS A 67 17.88 1.80 4.60
CA HIS A 67 19.01 1.71 5.55
C HIS A 67 20.01 0.58 5.23
N GLY A 68 20.71 0.04 6.22
CA GLY A 68 21.65 -1.08 6.08
C GLY A 68 23.12 -0.66 6.15
N GLY A 69 24.01 -1.63 6.35
CA GLY A 69 25.41 -1.37 6.66
C GLY A 69 25.55 -0.60 7.97
N ASP A 70 26.19 0.56 7.93
CA ASP A 70 26.41 1.44 9.11
C ASP A 70 25.16 2.26 9.49
N ASP A 71 24.11 2.24 8.65
CA ASP A 71 22.86 2.93 8.93
C ASP A 71 21.81 1.94 9.47
N PRO A 72 21.55 1.92 10.78
CA PRO A 72 20.59 1.01 11.38
C PRO A 72 19.13 1.40 11.08
N GLY A 73 18.85 2.62 10.62
CA GLY A 73 17.52 3.19 10.62
C GLY A 73 16.95 3.40 12.02
N ALA A 74 15.63 3.44 12.13
CA ALA A 74 14.94 3.58 13.40
C ALA A 74 15.11 2.34 14.28
N GLN A 75 15.16 2.58 15.60
CA GLN A 75 15.26 1.55 16.64
C GLN A 75 13.94 1.49 17.41
N GLY A 76 13.38 0.32 17.54
CA GLY A 76 12.12 0.10 18.26
C GLY A 76 12.03 -1.32 18.82
N VAL A 77 10.89 -1.96 18.65
CA VAL A 77 10.69 -3.39 18.94
C VAL A 77 11.60 -4.25 18.02
N VAL A 78 11.79 -3.77 16.80
CA VAL A 78 12.77 -4.30 15.83
C VAL A 78 13.64 -3.15 15.33
N GLN A 79 14.80 -3.49 14.76
CA GLN A 79 15.64 -2.54 14.04
C GLN A 79 15.16 -2.42 12.59
N GLU A 80 14.97 -1.21 12.11
CA GLU A 80 14.41 -0.95 10.77
C GLU A 80 15.22 -1.62 9.65
N SER A 81 16.55 -1.46 9.64
CA SER A 81 17.39 -2.07 8.61
C SER A 81 17.31 -3.61 8.56
N GLN A 82 17.07 -4.27 9.71
CA GLN A 82 16.89 -5.73 9.75
C GLN A 82 15.53 -6.12 9.19
N MET A 83 14.47 -5.39 9.55
CA MET A 83 13.12 -5.59 9.02
C MET A 83 13.07 -5.38 7.51
N THR A 84 13.62 -4.28 7.01
CA THR A 84 13.60 -3.97 5.58
C THR A 84 14.39 -4.99 4.76
N ALA A 85 15.56 -5.41 5.26
CA ALA A 85 16.37 -6.45 4.62
C ALA A 85 15.63 -7.80 4.59
N ALA A 86 14.96 -8.19 5.69
CA ALA A 86 14.19 -9.43 5.75
C ALA A 86 13.01 -9.43 4.76
N THR A 87 12.27 -8.32 4.70
CA THR A 87 11.15 -8.16 3.76
C THR A 87 11.64 -8.15 2.31
N ALA A 88 12.71 -7.41 2.00
CA ALA A 88 13.28 -7.33 0.67
C ALA A 88 13.79 -8.70 0.19
N ALA A 89 14.47 -9.46 1.05
CA ALA A 89 14.94 -10.81 0.74
C ALA A 89 13.77 -11.77 0.46
N ALA A 90 12.71 -11.72 1.26
CA ALA A 90 11.52 -12.53 1.05
C ALA A 90 10.80 -12.16 -0.26
N LEU A 91 10.68 -10.87 -0.59
CA LEU A 91 10.09 -10.40 -1.84
C LEU A 91 10.94 -10.82 -3.05
N THR A 92 12.26 -10.65 -2.97
CA THR A 92 13.19 -11.11 -4.01
C THR A 92 12.98 -12.59 -4.31
N ALA A 93 12.92 -13.44 -3.27
CA ALA A 93 12.73 -14.87 -3.44
C ALA A 93 11.38 -15.26 -4.06
N LEU A 94 10.33 -14.45 -3.86
CA LEU A 94 9.03 -14.64 -4.53
C LEU A 94 9.12 -14.28 -6.01
N LEU A 95 9.73 -13.14 -6.33
CA LEU A 95 9.87 -12.66 -7.72
C LEU A 95 10.83 -13.56 -8.53
N GLU A 96 11.89 -14.10 -7.93
CA GLU A 96 12.82 -15.04 -8.58
C GLU A 96 12.16 -16.35 -9.03
N LYS A 97 11.12 -16.78 -8.30
CA LYS A 97 10.35 -17.99 -8.64
C LYS A 97 9.37 -17.77 -9.80
N ASP A 98 8.98 -16.53 -10.04
CA ASP A 98 7.98 -16.18 -11.04
C ASP A 98 8.67 -15.73 -12.35
N PRO A 99 8.51 -16.49 -13.46
CA PRO A 99 9.17 -16.18 -14.73
C PRO A 99 8.74 -14.87 -15.36
N HIS A 100 7.69 -14.21 -14.84
CA HIS A 100 7.29 -12.88 -15.30
C HIS A 100 8.20 -11.77 -14.77
N TYR A 101 9.09 -12.03 -13.81
CA TYR A 101 9.87 -10.99 -13.13
C TYR A 101 11.38 -11.25 -13.13
N ILE A 102 12.12 -10.13 -13.11
CA ILE A 102 13.54 -10.08 -12.82
C ILE A 102 13.71 -9.12 -11.64
N PRO A 103 13.88 -9.61 -10.40
CA PRO A 103 14.15 -8.75 -9.26
C PRO A 103 15.55 -8.13 -9.37
N LEU A 104 15.63 -6.85 -9.03
CA LEU A 104 16.86 -6.07 -9.02
C LEU A 104 17.06 -5.52 -7.61
N ASN A 105 18.06 -5.99 -6.89
CA ASN A 105 18.43 -5.36 -5.63
C ASN A 105 19.15 -4.04 -5.91
N THR A 106 18.91 -3.02 -5.05
CA THR A 106 19.50 -1.68 -5.21
C THR A 106 20.96 -1.60 -4.77
N ARG A 107 21.53 -2.70 -4.32
CA ARG A 107 22.95 -2.89 -3.94
C ARG A 107 23.29 -4.38 -3.87
N GLU A 108 24.59 -4.70 -3.87
CA GLU A 108 25.07 -6.09 -3.86
C GLU A 108 24.68 -6.85 -2.57
N SER A 109 24.66 -6.18 -1.45
CA SER A 109 24.29 -6.76 -0.14
C SER A 109 23.60 -5.73 0.75
N TYR A 110 22.61 -6.16 1.53
CA TYR A 110 21.94 -5.32 2.53
C TYR A 110 22.87 -4.90 3.69
N THR A 111 24.02 -5.54 3.82
CA THR A 111 25.08 -5.15 4.79
C THR A 111 26.03 -4.06 4.25
N THR A 112 25.91 -3.69 2.98
CA THR A 112 26.70 -2.62 2.39
C THR A 112 26.03 -1.27 2.67
N THR A 113 26.82 -0.31 3.18
CA THR A 113 26.36 1.07 3.31
C THR A 113 26.27 1.72 1.94
N ALA A 114 25.08 2.23 1.59
CA ALA A 114 24.85 2.94 0.33
C ALA A 114 23.81 4.04 0.53
N LYS A 115 24.11 5.25 0.03
CA LYS A 115 23.19 6.39 0.11
C LYS A 115 21.99 6.20 -0.83
N PRO A 116 20.82 6.80 -0.54
CA PRO A 116 19.64 6.66 -1.38
C PRO A 116 19.86 6.97 -2.87
N ALA A 117 20.65 8.01 -3.18
CA ALA A 117 20.97 8.35 -4.57
C ALA A 117 21.84 7.28 -5.25
N GLU A 118 22.82 6.72 -4.53
CA GLU A 118 23.69 5.67 -5.04
C GLU A 118 22.91 4.38 -5.33
N ARG A 119 21.94 4.06 -4.46
CA ARG A 119 21.04 2.91 -4.63
C ARG A 119 20.13 3.07 -5.87
N ALA A 120 19.58 4.29 -6.06
CA ALA A 120 18.79 4.58 -7.26
C ALA A 120 19.64 4.49 -8.53
N GLU A 121 20.84 5.10 -8.53
CA GLU A 121 21.75 5.09 -9.68
C GLU A 121 22.17 3.67 -10.08
N TYR A 122 22.57 2.86 -9.08
CA TYR A 122 22.92 1.44 -9.29
C TYR A 122 21.79 0.67 -9.98
N THR A 123 20.54 0.98 -9.60
CA THR A 123 19.37 0.31 -10.16
C THR A 123 18.99 0.86 -11.53
N ASN A 124 19.08 2.17 -11.76
CA ASN A 124 18.76 2.82 -13.03
C ASN A 124 19.60 2.25 -14.19
N GLN A 125 20.88 1.92 -13.94
CA GLN A 125 21.77 1.27 -14.92
C GLN A 125 21.23 -0.08 -15.41
N GLN A 126 20.31 -0.69 -14.65
CA GLN A 126 19.68 -1.95 -14.97
C GLN A 126 18.30 -1.79 -15.60
N SER A 127 17.87 -0.56 -15.92
CA SER A 127 16.58 -0.22 -16.55
C SER A 127 15.37 -0.83 -15.83
N PRO A 128 15.10 -0.50 -14.57
CA PRO A 128 13.94 -0.98 -13.83
C PRO A 128 12.64 -0.44 -14.42
N GLN A 129 11.56 -1.17 -14.28
CA GLN A 129 10.20 -0.76 -14.68
C GLN A 129 9.32 -0.38 -13.48
N LEU A 130 9.77 -0.70 -12.28
CA LEU A 130 9.16 -0.32 -11.01
C LEU A 130 10.21 -0.37 -9.90
N LEU A 131 10.18 0.58 -8.97
CA LEU A 131 10.99 0.58 -7.76
C LEU A 131 10.09 0.61 -6.52
N LEU A 132 10.28 -0.35 -5.60
CA LEU A 132 9.70 -0.35 -4.28
C LEU A 132 10.80 -0.19 -3.24
N SER A 133 10.80 0.94 -2.52
CA SER A 133 11.68 1.20 -1.39
C SER A 133 10.94 0.87 -0.09
N ILE A 134 11.48 -0.07 0.68
CA ILE A 134 10.86 -0.62 1.89
C ILE A 134 11.50 0.04 3.10
N HIS A 135 10.70 0.67 3.95
CA HIS A 135 11.07 1.36 5.16
C HIS A 135 10.17 0.97 6.34
N GLY A 136 10.50 1.43 7.52
CA GLY A 136 9.71 1.31 8.72
C GLY A 136 9.58 2.63 9.44
N ASN A 137 8.35 3.04 9.71
CA ASN A 137 8.07 4.26 10.43
C ASN A 137 8.46 4.15 11.91
N SER A 138 8.64 5.28 12.57
CA SER A 138 8.91 5.34 14.00
C SER A 138 8.22 6.52 14.67
N ALA A 139 7.92 6.38 15.95
CA ALA A 139 7.39 7.46 16.77
C ALA A 139 8.41 7.83 17.86
N PRO A 140 8.47 9.11 18.29
CA PRO A 140 9.26 9.50 19.45
C PRO A 140 8.88 8.74 20.72
N ALA A 141 9.79 8.62 21.67
CA ALA A 141 9.53 7.97 22.94
C ALA A 141 8.30 8.58 23.64
N GLY A 142 7.38 7.72 24.09
CA GLY A 142 6.14 8.13 24.75
C GLY A 142 5.00 8.58 23.79
N VAL A 143 5.22 8.51 22.48
CA VAL A 143 4.18 8.75 21.48
C VAL A 143 3.74 7.41 20.88
N GLU A 144 2.46 7.07 21.04
CA GLU A 144 1.89 5.91 20.40
C GLU A 144 1.51 6.26 18.95
N ALA A 145 2.06 5.50 18.00
CA ALA A 145 1.71 5.61 16.59
C ALA A 145 1.82 4.24 15.93
N SER A 146 0.94 3.99 14.98
CA SER A 146 0.85 2.73 14.24
C SER A 146 0.33 2.96 12.83
N GLY A 147 0.41 1.94 11.97
CA GLY A 147 -0.22 1.87 10.68
C GLY A 147 0.75 1.99 9.50
N PHE A 148 0.20 1.74 8.34
CA PHE A 148 0.88 1.77 7.04
C PHE A 148 0.69 3.11 6.34
N GLU A 149 1.72 3.59 5.67
CA GLU A 149 1.64 4.67 4.71
C GLU A 149 2.68 4.48 3.60
N CYS A 150 2.44 5.07 2.43
CA CYS A 150 3.40 5.04 1.35
C CYS A 150 3.43 6.37 0.58
N TYR A 151 4.55 6.59 -0.08
CA TYR A 151 4.90 7.82 -0.73
C TYR A 151 5.29 7.56 -2.17
N PRO A 152 4.44 7.88 -3.17
CA PRO A 152 4.82 7.85 -4.57
C PRO A 152 5.62 9.09 -4.98
N ALA A 153 6.20 9.07 -6.19
CA ALA A 153 6.72 10.25 -6.83
C ALA A 153 5.67 11.37 -6.83
N VAL A 154 6.07 12.59 -6.46
CA VAL A 154 5.16 13.72 -6.23
C VAL A 154 4.61 14.33 -7.54
N PRO A 155 3.50 15.10 -7.50
CA PRO A 155 2.97 15.81 -8.66
C PRO A 155 4.04 16.63 -9.39
N GLY A 156 4.00 16.57 -10.73
CA GLY A 156 4.97 17.25 -11.61
C GLY A 156 6.21 16.44 -11.93
N ARG A 157 6.44 15.28 -11.33
CA ARG A 157 7.52 14.36 -11.71
C ARG A 157 7.07 13.43 -12.84
N THR A 158 8.04 12.97 -13.65
CA THR A 158 7.80 12.15 -14.85
C THR A 158 6.94 10.92 -14.57
N TRP A 159 7.23 10.21 -13.48
CA TRP A 159 6.58 8.95 -13.13
C TRP A 159 5.49 9.10 -12.05
N HIS A 160 4.99 10.32 -11.83
CA HIS A 160 3.99 10.58 -10.79
C HIS A 160 2.75 9.71 -10.91
N ARG A 161 2.18 9.63 -12.11
CA ARG A 161 0.89 8.94 -12.33
C ARG A 161 0.99 7.44 -12.10
N GLU A 162 2.02 6.82 -12.63
CA GLU A 162 2.32 5.39 -12.49
C GLU A 162 2.68 5.04 -11.04
N SER A 163 3.48 5.87 -10.38
CA SER A 163 3.84 5.72 -8.97
C SER A 163 2.61 5.84 -8.06
N LEU A 164 1.74 6.83 -8.31
CA LEU A 164 0.50 7.02 -7.55
C LEU A 164 -0.46 5.82 -7.74
N TYR A 165 -0.54 5.27 -8.95
CA TYR A 165 -1.34 4.08 -9.22
C TYR A 165 -0.84 2.88 -8.40
N PHE A 166 0.48 2.60 -8.43
CA PHE A 166 1.06 1.53 -7.63
C PHE A 166 0.89 1.76 -6.12
N ALA A 167 1.09 2.98 -5.62
CA ALA A 167 0.91 3.31 -4.21
C ALA A 167 -0.53 3.07 -3.72
N ARG A 168 -1.53 3.34 -4.55
CA ARG A 168 -2.94 3.07 -4.21
C ARG A 168 -3.26 1.58 -4.15
N LEU A 169 -2.77 0.79 -5.11
CA LEU A 169 -2.88 -0.66 -5.06
C LEU A 169 -2.23 -1.20 -3.78
N LEU A 170 -1.03 -0.71 -3.47
CA LEU A 170 -0.27 -1.14 -2.29
C LEU A 170 -1.02 -0.84 -0.98
N ALA A 171 -1.58 0.36 -0.85
CA ALA A 171 -2.37 0.74 0.32
C ALA A 171 -3.66 -0.09 0.44
N GLU A 172 -4.34 -0.37 -0.67
CA GLU A 172 -5.54 -1.22 -0.70
C GLU A 172 -5.23 -2.66 -0.27
N GLN A 173 -4.16 -3.27 -0.80
CA GLN A 173 -3.73 -4.62 -0.44
C GLN A 173 -3.28 -4.70 1.03
N MET A 174 -2.52 -3.73 1.52
CA MET A 174 -2.13 -3.66 2.92
C MET A 174 -3.34 -3.51 3.85
N GLN A 175 -4.33 -2.69 3.48
CA GLN A 175 -5.58 -2.56 4.23
C GLN A 175 -6.37 -3.87 4.24
N GLY A 176 -6.48 -4.54 3.09
CA GLY A 176 -7.11 -5.86 2.97
C GLY A 176 -6.47 -6.92 3.87
N ALA A 177 -5.17 -6.82 4.11
CA ALA A 177 -4.42 -7.67 5.04
C ALA A 177 -4.49 -7.21 6.51
N GLY A 178 -5.28 -6.17 6.81
CA GLY A 178 -5.54 -5.67 8.15
C GLY A 178 -4.60 -4.58 8.63
N ALA A 179 -3.83 -3.93 7.75
CA ALA A 179 -3.09 -2.72 8.13
C ALA A 179 -4.04 -1.55 8.38
N VAL A 180 -3.77 -0.76 9.40
CA VAL A 180 -4.42 0.53 9.61
C VAL A 180 -3.76 1.54 8.67
N LEU A 181 -4.52 2.17 7.79
CA LEU A 181 -3.98 3.18 6.89
C LEU A 181 -3.86 4.54 7.57
N ARG A 182 -2.73 5.21 7.41
CA ARG A 182 -2.50 6.55 7.92
C ARG A 182 -3.06 7.61 6.96
N GLY A 183 -3.46 8.76 7.50
CA GLY A 183 -4.02 9.87 6.71
C GLY A 183 -5.27 9.47 5.93
N GLN A 184 -5.41 10.04 4.74
CA GLN A 184 -6.56 9.77 3.86
C GLN A 184 -6.23 8.61 2.88
N GLY A 185 -6.30 7.37 3.39
CA GLY A 185 -6.12 6.17 2.55
C GLY A 185 -4.67 5.71 2.37
N GLY A 186 -3.78 6.04 3.28
CA GLY A 186 -2.42 5.48 3.34
C GLY A 186 -1.43 6.03 2.30
N VAL A 187 -1.85 6.91 1.41
CA VAL A 187 -0.99 7.48 0.36
C VAL A 187 -0.81 8.98 0.57
N ARG A 188 0.44 9.41 0.68
CA ARG A 188 0.82 10.78 0.97
C ARG A 188 2.00 11.23 0.11
N TYR A 189 2.24 12.54 0.08
CA TYR A 189 3.44 13.13 -0.49
C TYR A 189 4.31 13.75 0.61
N ILE A 190 5.62 13.67 0.45
CA ILE A 190 6.60 14.36 1.28
C ILE A 190 7.31 15.40 0.42
N TYR A 191 7.45 16.61 0.98
CA TYR A 191 8.27 17.67 0.41
C TYR A 191 9.25 18.16 1.47
N TYR A 192 10.49 18.44 1.07
CA TYR A 192 11.53 18.97 1.95
C TYR A 192 11.74 20.45 1.74
N GLN A 193 11.58 21.25 2.78
CA GLN A 193 11.99 22.63 2.81
C GLN A 193 13.19 22.75 3.76
N GLY A 194 14.41 22.73 3.19
CA GLY A 194 15.62 22.49 3.95
C GLY A 194 15.61 21.10 4.60
N GLN A 195 15.64 21.03 5.94
CA GLN A 195 15.53 19.77 6.69
C GLN A 195 14.12 19.47 7.20
N THR A 196 13.16 20.36 6.96
CA THR A 196 11.79 20.18 7.43
C THR A 196 10.99 19.35 6.43
N LYS A 197 10.36 18.29 6.92
CA LYS A 197 9.42 17.47 6.14
C LYS A 197 8.03 18.09 6.17
N HIS A 198 7.45 18.34 5.00
CA HIS A 198 6.06 18.72 4.84
C HIS A 198 5.29 17.57 4.23
N MET A 199 4.40 17.00 5.02
CA MET A 199 3.53 15.91 4.61
C MET A 199 2.23 16.46 4.05
N VAL A 200 1.80 15.93 2.90
CA VAL A 200 0.59 16.35 2.17
C VAL A 200 -0.17 15.11 1.74
N GLU A 201 -1.49 15.13 1.89
CA GLU A 201 -2.33 14.03 1.42
C GLU A 201 -2.33 13.90 -0.11
N ALA A 202 -2.43 12.68 -0.63
CA ALA A 202 -2.38 12.41 -2.07
C ALA A 202 -3.60 12.92 -2.86
N SER A 203 -4.58 13.50 -2.17
CA SER A 203 -5.67 14.28 -2.80
C SER A 203 -5.22 15.66 -3.29
N CYS A 204 -4.07 16.17 -2.83
CA CYS A 204 -3.47 17.40 -3.30
C CYS A 204 -2.80 17.16 -4.66
N THR A 205 -3.16 17.96 -5.66
CA THR A 205 -2.61 17.89 -7.03
C THR A 205 -1.63 19.02 -7.35
N ASP A 206 -1.28 19.83 -6.36
CA ASP A 206 -0.38 20.96 -6.52
C ASP A 206 1.02 20.49 -6.93
N VAL A 207 1.50 21.05 -8.04
CA VAL A 207 2.90 20.86 -8.45
C VAL A 207 3.78 21.82 -7.64
N ARG A 208 4.78 21.25 -6.97
CA ARG A 208 5.74 21.98 -6.12
C ARG A 208 7.16 21.78 -6.61
N SER A 209 8.00 22.78 -6.38
CA SER A 209 9.42 22.75 -6.73
C SER A 209 10.29 22.01 -5.71
N GLU A 210 9.80 21.87 -4.48
CA GLU A 210 10.53 21.20 -3.40
C GLU A 210 10.72 19.71 -3.73
N LEU A 211 11.86 19.19 -3.29
CA LEU A 211 12.21 17.78 -3.49
C LEU A 211 11.48 16.87 -2.50
N SER A 212 11.25 15.64 -2.91
CA SER A 212 10.76 14.55 -2.10
C SER A 212 11.91 13.66 -1.58
N PHE A 213 11.64 12.41 -1.24
CA PHE A 213 12.67 11.45 -0.87
C PHE A 213 13.67 11.26 -2.00
N THR A 214 14.96 11.30 -1.67
CA THR A 214 16.05 11.20 -2.65
C THR A 214 15.96 9.97 -3.54
N ILE A 215 15.55 8.82 -2.99
CA ILE A 215 15.39 7.57 -3.75
C ILE A 215 14.30 7.70 -4.83
N LEU A 216 13.21 8.44 -4.55
CA LEU A 216 12.11 8.66 -5.48
C LEU A 216 12.46 9.71 -6.54
N GLU A 217 13.18 10.77 -6.15
CA GLU A 217 13.63 11.83 -7.07
C GLU A 217 14.71 11.34 -8.04
N ALA A 218 15.52 10.34 -7.63
CA ALA A 218 16.60 9.82 -8.44
C ALA A 218 16.23 8.58 -9.29
N ALA A 219 15.03 8.02 -9.09
CA ALA A 219 14.57 6.84 -9.83
C ALA A 219 14.17 7.19 -11.27
N ASP A 220 14.66 6.44 -12.25
CA ASP A 220 14.30 6.55 -13.67
C ASP A 220 13.08 5.68 -14.06
N CYS A 221 12.27 5.29 -13.08
CA CYS A 221 11.06 4.50 -13.27
C CYS A 221 10.00 4.90 -12.24
N PRO A 222 8.75 4.42 -12.38
CA PRO A 222 7.75 4.51 -11.31
C PRO A 222 8.32 4.01 -10.00
N ALA A 223 8.17 4.81 -8.93
CA ALA A 223 8.79 4.53 -7.64
C ALA A 223 7.88 4.86 -6.46
N VAL A 224 7.86 3.98 -5.45
CA VAL A 224 7.11 4.16 -4.21
C VAL A 224 8.00 3.80 -3.02
N LEU A 225 8.00 4.64 -1.99
CA LEU A 225 8.55 4.31 -0.68
C LEU A 225 7.40 3.90 0.24
N ALA A 226 7.51 2.70 0.81
CA ALA A 226 6.52 2.14 1.73
C ALA A 226 7.06 2.16 3.17
N GLU A 227 6.36 2.84 4.06
CA GLU A 227 6.52 2.72 5.52
C GLU A 227 5.67 1.53 5.98
N GLN A 228 6.26 0.34 5.95
CA GLN A 228 5.59 -0.96 6.12
C GLN A 228 4.78 -1.07 7.39
N CYS A 229 5.33 -0.57 8.50
CA CYS A 229 4.74 -0.52 9.83
C CYS A 229 5.57 0.38 10.74
N PHE A 230 5.07 0.69 11.93
CA PHE A 230 5.89 1.36 12.95
C PHE A 230 6.77 0.34 13.66
N VAL A 231 8.09 0.47 13.52
CA VAL A 231 9.06 -0.40 14.24
C VAL A 231 9.00 -0.18 15.76
N THR A 232 8.40 0.93 16.22
CA THR A 232 8.17 1.25 17.63
C THR A 232 6.84 0.72 18.17
N SER A 233 5.94 0.19 17.32
CA SER A 233 4.66 -0.40 17.71
C SER A 233 4.74 -1.92 17.78
N ALA A 234 4.54 -2.50 18.98
CA ALA A 234 4.55 -3.95 19.15
C ALA A 234 3.43 -4.65 18.33
N GLU A 235 2.27 -4.00 18.21
CA GLU A 235 1.16 -4.54 17.41
C GLU A 235 1.50 -4.56 15.91
N ASP A 236 2.04 -3.47 15.38
CA ASP A 236 2.46 -3.37 14.00
C ASP A 236 3.57 -4.38 13.68
N VAL A 237 4.58 -4.49 14.56
CA VAL A 237 5.69 -5.44 14.40
C VAL A 237 5.20 -6.88 14.41
N ALA A 238 4.32 -7.27 15.33
CA ALA A 238 3.72 -8.61 15.34
C ALA A 238 2.93 -8.92 14.07
N ARG A 239 2.41 -7.90 13.40
CA ARG A 239 1.63 -8.06 12.17
C ARG A 239 2.47 -8.05 10.91
N PHE A 240 3.44 -7.12 10.82
CA PHE A 240 4.19 -6.84 9.59
C PHE A 240 5.71 -6.67 9.77
N GLY A 241 6.27 -6.67 10.99
CA GLY A 241 7.66 -6.30 11.25
C GLY A 241 8.54 -7.42 11.81
N ASP A 242 7.97 -8.46 12.42
CA ASP A 242 8.71 -9.65 12.84
C ASP A 242 9.01 -10.57 11.63
N GLU A 243 9.69 -11.68 11.84
CA GLU A 243 10.06 -12.60 10.76
C GLU A 243 8.85 -13.09 9.94
N SER A 244 7.75 -13.41 10.61
CA SER A 244 6.51 -13.85 9.94
C SER A 244 5.80 -12.69 9.28
N GLY A 245 5.81 -11.52 9.89
CA GLY A 245 5.26 -10.28 9.40
C GLY A 245 5.99 -9.78 8.15
N CYS A 246 7.32 -9.88 8.11
CA CYS A 246 8.12 -9.56 6.93
C CYS A 246 7.78 -10.45 5.73
N ARG A 247 7.61 -11.77 5.96
CA ARG A 247 7.15 -12.69 4.90
C ARG A 247 5.73 -12.37 4.41
N ARG A 248 4.83 -12.00 5.33
CA ARG A 248 3.47 -11.57 4.99
C ARG A 248 3.49 -10.28 4.17
N ALA A 249 4.24 -9.28 4.58
CA ALA A 249 4.39 -8.03 3.83
C ALA A 249 4.99 -8.28 2.45
N ALA A 250 6.03 -9.11 2.34
CA ALA A 250 6.62 -9.49 1.07
C ALA A 250 5.63 -10.17 0.12
N ARG A 251 4.74 -11.03 0.63
CA ARG A 251 3.68 -11.67 -0.16
C ARG A 251 2.68 -10.62 -0.69
N ILE A 252 2.25 -9.68 0.16
CA ILE A 252 1.36 -8.59 -0.23
C ILE A 252 2.03 -7.73 -1.31
N TYR A 253 3.30 -7.39 -1.15
CA TYR A 253 4.05 -6.60 -2.13
C TYR A 253 4.17 -7.33 -3.48
N TYR A 254 4.45 -8.63 -3.46
CA TYR A 254 4.47 -9.46 -4.66
C TYR A 254 3.11 -9.47 -5.38
N GLU A 255 2.01 -9.68 -4.66
CA GLU A 255 0.66 -9.67 -5.23
C GLU A 255 0.29 -8.30 -5.81
N THR A 256 0.67 -7.21 -5.12
CA THR A 256 0.50 -5.84 -5.61
C THR A 256 1.31 -5.59 -6.89
N ILE A 257 2.55 -6.10 -6.96
CA ILE A 257 3.38 -6.02 -8.16
C ILE A 257 2.73 -6.81 -9.31
N CYS A 258 2.21 -7.99 -9.05
CA CYS A 258 1.48 -8.76 -10.05
C CYS A 258 0.28 -7.99 -10.59
N GLU A 259 -0.52 -7.39 -9.72
CA GLU A 259 -1.68 -6.57 -10.10
C GLU A 259 -1.27 -5.34 -10.91
N TYR A 260 -0.19 -4.66 -10.53
CA TYR A 260 0.35 -3.50 -11.26
C TYR A 260 0.70 -3.86 -12.71
N PHE A 261 1.37 -5.00 -12.92
CA PHE A 261 1.77 -5.49 -14.24
C PHE A 261 0.67 -6.28 -14.97
N GLY A 262 -0.46 -6.54 -14.34
CA GLY A 262 -1.57 -7.31 -14.91
C GLY A 262 -1.29 -8.81 -15.00
N ALA A 263 -0.36 -9.33 -14.21
CA ALA A 263 -0.04 -10.75 -14.08
C ALA A 263 -0.85 -11.40 -12.94
N GLN A 264 -1.01 -12.72 -13.00
CA GLN A 264 -1.60 -13.48 -11.90
C GLN A 264 -0.49 -13.94 -10.96
N PRO A 265 -0.64 -13.75 -9.64
CA PRO A 265 0.35 -14.24 -8.69
C PRO A 265 0.40 -15.76 -8.69
N MET A 266 1.60 -16.32 -8.52
CA MET A 266 1.75 -17.76 -8.31
C MET A 266 1.07 -18.17 -6.98
N PRO A 267 0.47 -19.38 -6.93
CA PRO A 267 -0.05 -19.93 -5.69
C PRO A 267 1.06 -20.06 -4.63
N GLU A 268 0.66 -20.11 -3.36
CA GLU A 268 1.57 -20.33 -2.23
C GLU A 268 2.21 -21.73 -2.25
#